data_05b7fd4ef9a5d13663c284adf52aeb8f
#
_entry.id   05b7fd4ef9a5d13663c284adf52aeb8f
#
_cell.length_a   1.000
_cell.length_b   1.000
_cell.length_c   1.000
_cell.angle_alpha   90.00
_cell.angle_beta   90.00
_cell.angle_gamma   90.00
#
_symmetry.space_group_name_H-M   'P 1'
#
loop_
_entity.id
_entity.type
_entity.pdbx_description
1 polymer ?
#
loop_
_entity_poly.entity_id
_entity_poly.type
_entity_poly.pdbx_seq_one_letter_code
_entity_poly.pdbx_strand_id
1 'polypeptide(L)'
;MMSIWQDLQERQNAVADRKITALFDDPNRAEDFSLRTQHMLFDYAKTNIDADARAALLQLVENAKVTERRDAMFAGAPINETEGRAVLHTALRNLDGGPVEVAGEDVIPQVRDTLARMRSFADQVRGGDITDVVNIGIGGSDLG
;
A
#
# COMPACT_ATOMS: atom_id res chain seq x y z
N MET A 1 -26.93 -2.37 18.66
CA MET A 1 -26.10 -1.34 18.02
C MET A 1 -25.67 -1.91 16.68
N MET A 2 -25.93 -1.21 15.58
CA MET A 2 -25.58 -1.65 14.21
C MET A 2 -24.06 -1.70 14.09
N SER A 3 -23.52 -2.73 13.44
CA SER A 3 -22.08 -2.80 13.18
C SER A 3 -21.72 -1.84 12.04
N ILE A 4 -20.45 -1.40 11.97
CA ILE A 4 -19.98 -0.54 10.87
C ILE A 4 -20.17 -1.23 9.50
N TRP A 5 -20.08 -2.55 9.45
CA TRP A 5 -20.32 -3.32 8.24
C TRP A 5 -21.79 -3.30 7.79
N GLN A 6 -22.73 -3.36 8.73
CA GLN A 6 -24.15 -3.23 8.43
C GLN A 6 -24.49 -1.82 7.92
N ASP A 7 -23.94 -0.76 8.55
CA ASP A 7 -24.10 0.62 8.09
C ASP A 7 -23.57 0.79 6.66
N LEU A 8 -22.38 0.30 6.37
CA LEU A 8 -21.80 0.37 5.01
C LEU A 8 -22.62 -0.41 3.99
N GLN A 9 -23.16 -1.57 4.36
CA GLN A 9 -24.02 -2.36 3.48
C GLN A 9 -25.35 -1.66 3.18
N GLU A 10 -25.96 -1.03 4.17
CA GLU A 10 -27.17 -0.24 4.00
C GLU A 10 -26.93 0.97 3.08
N ARG A 11 -25.82 1.68 3.28
CA ARG A 11 -25.39 2.80 2.40
C ARG A 11 -25.17 2.31 0.96
N GLN A 12 -24.48 1.20 0.76
CA GLN A 12 -24.28 0.61 -0.57
C GLN A 12 -25.61 0.31 -1.25
N ASN A 13 -26.54 -0.33 -0.54
CA ASN A 13 -27.86 -0.68 -1.07
C ASN A 13 -28.66 0.58 -1.45
N ALA A 14 -28.59 1.63 -0.65
CA ALA A 14 -29.30 2.89 -0.89
C ALA A 14 -28.83 3.62 -2.16
N VAL A 15 -27.60 3.37 -2.61
CA VAL A 15 -27.01 4.05 -3.77
C VAL A 15 -26.71 3.11 -4.94
N ALA A 16 -27.24 1.88 -4.92
CA ALA A 16 -26.94 0.84 -5.92
C ALA A 16 -27.20 1.32 -7.36
N ASP A 17 -28.29 2.07 -7.57
CA ASP A 17 -28.72 2.58 -8.86
C ASP A 17 -28.23 4.02 -9.13
N ARG A 18 -27.48 4.63 -8.22
CA ARG A 18 -26.99 6.01 -8.37
C ARG A 18 -25.96 6.08 -9.50
N LYS A 19 -26.20 6.95 -10.47
CA LYS A 19 -25.20 7.28 -11.49
C LYS A 19 -24.12 8.15 -10.87
N ILE A 20 -22.86 7.78 -11.06
CA ILE A 20 -21.68 8.54 -10.56
C ILE A 20 -21.73 9.99 -11.05
N THR A 21 -22.25 10.25 -12.27
CA THR A 21 -22.39 11.59 -12.82
C THR A 21 -23.24 12.52 -11.94
N ALA A 22 -24.22 12.00 -11.21
CA ALA A 22 -25.04 12.80 -10.30
C ALA A 22 -24.25 13.36 -9.10
N LEU A 23 -23.11 12.76 -8.74
CA LEU A 23 -22.23 13.28 -7.68
C LEU A 23 -21.49 14.54 -8.13
N PHE A 24 -21.40 14.80 -9.43
CA PHE A 24 -20.75 15.98 -10.00
C PHE A 24 -21.69 17.18 -10.16
N ASP A 25 -22.96 17.08 -9.71
CA ASP A 25 -23.83 18.24 -9.49
C ASP A 25 -23.25 19.12 -8.35
N ASP A 26 -22.43 18.55 -7.46
CA ASP A 26 -21.59 19.28 -6.54
C ASP A 26 -20.30 19.78 -7.25
N PRO A 27 -20.13 21.09 -7.43
CA PRO A 27 -18.97 21.65 -8.12
C PRO A 27 -17.64 21.40 -7.41
N ASN A 28 -17.65 21.13 -6.11
CA ASN A 28 -16.45 20.86 -5.30
C ASN A 28 -16.05 19.37 -5.31
N ARG A 29 -16.86 18.51 -5.93
CA ARG A 29 -16.66 17.06 -5.92
C ARG A 29 -15.24 16.62 -6.23
N ALA A 30 -14.63 17.17 -7.26
CA ALA A 30 -13.29 16.80 -7.69
C ALA A 30 -12.22 17.21 -6.68
N GLU A 31 -12.39 18.36 -6.03
CA GLU A 31 -11.47 18.85 -5.00
C GLU A 31 -11.62 18.06 -3.71
N ASP A 32 -12.86 17.90 -3.21
CA ASP A 32 -13.17 17.22 -1.95
C ASP A 32 -12.83 15.73 -1.95
N PHE A 33 -12.79 15.12 -3.14
CA PHE A 33 -12.46 13.71 -3.33
C PHE A 33 -11.15 13.50 -4.07
N SER A 34 -10.20 14.39 -3.83
CA SER A 34 -8.81 14.28 -4.28
C SER A 34 -7.84 14.57 -3.14
N LEU A 35 -6.71 13.91 -3.15
CA LEU A 35 -5.59 14.17 -2.26
C LEU A 35 -4.34 14.44 -3.10
N ARG A 36 -3.66 15.54 -2.84
CA ARG A 36 -2.44 15.93 -3.55
C ARG A 36 -1.25 15.91 -2.59
N THR A 37 -0.22 15.21 -3.01
CA THR A 37 1.10 15.26 -2.37
C THR A 37 2.09 15.96 -3.31
N GLN A 38 3.35 16.08 -2.91
CA GLN A 38 4.39 16.69 -3.75
C GLN A 38 4.54 15.99 -5.11
N HIS A 39 4.34 14.68 -5.19
CA HIS A 39 4.63 13.87 -6.39
C HIS A 39 3.44 13.04 -6.89
N MET A 40 2.29 13.11 -6.21
CA MET A 40 1.16 12.25 -6.54
C MET A 40 -0.17 12.99 -6.36
N LEU A 41 -1.08 12.77 -7.29
CA LEU A 41 -2.50 13.09 -7.16
C LEU A 41 -3.27 11.78 -7.04
N PHE A 42 -3.98 11.60 -5.93
CA PHE A 42 -4.94 10.54 -5.74
C PHE A 42 -6.35 11.11 -5.90
N ASP A 43 -6.95 10.89 -7.07
CA ASP A 43 -8.31 11.32 -7.41
C ASP A 43 -9.26 10.12 -7.34
N TYR A 44 -10.19 10.14 -6.39
CA TYR A 44 -11.25 9.16 -6.22
C TYR A 44 -12.65 9.75 -6.40
N ALA A 45 -12.73 10.94 -7.03
CA ALA A 45 -14.00 11.64 -7.30
C ALA A 45 -14.97 10.78 -8.15
N LYS A 46 -14.44 9.88 -9.00
CA LYS A 46 -15.23 8.99 -9.88
C LYS A 46 -15.60 7.66 -9.24
N THR A 47 -15.63 7.60 -7.91
CA THR A 47 -16.17 6.46 -7.15
C THR A 47 -17.60 6.74 -6.70
N ASN A 48 -18.39 5.70 -6.44
CA ASN A 48 -19.76 5.87 -5.93
C ASN A 48 -19.80 6.08 -4.42
N ILE A 49 -18.90 6.95 -3.91
CA ILE A 49 -18.73 7.28 -2.49
C ILE A 49 -19.12 8.76 -2.32
N ASP A 50 -20.09 9.05 -1.46
CA ASP A 50 -20.39 10.40 -0.99
C ASP A 50 -19.66 10.72 0.34
N ALA A 51 -19.89 11.90 0.89
CA ALA A 51 -19.24 12.34 2.11
C ALA A 51 -19.56 11.44 3.32
N ASP A 52 -20.80 10.98 3.43
CA ASP A 52 -21.24 10.12 4.53
C ASP A 52 -20.63 8.72 4.42
N ALA A 53 -20.60 8.15 3.22
CA ALA A 53 -19.93 6.88 2.98
C ALA A 53 -18.43 6.97 3.24
N ARG A 54 -17.78 8.09 2.85
CA ARG A 54 -16.37 8.35 3.16
C ARG A 54 -16.14 8.39 4.68
N ALA A 55 -16.99 9.10 5.43
CA ALA A 55 -16.88 9.16 6.88
C ALA A 55 -17.00 7.77 7.53
N ALA A 56 -17.97 6.95 7.08
CA ALA A 56 -18.14 5.59 7.58
C ALA A 56 -16.93 4.69 7.22
N LEU A 57 -16.35 4.83 6.03
CA LEU A 57 -15.15 4.10 5.64
C LEU A 57 -13.93 4.50 6.48
N LEU A 58 -13.75 5.78 6.79
CA LEU A 58 -12.70 6.24 7.70
C LEU A 58 -12.90 5.71 9.12
N GLN A 59 -14.14 5.65 9.61
CA GLN A 59 -14.44 5.02 10.89
C GLN A 59 -14.10 3.51 10.88
N LEU A 60 -14.30 2.82 9.77
CA LEU A 60 -13.88 1.43 9.62
C LEU A 60 -12.36 1.30 9.73
N VAL A 61 -11.58 2.19 9.10
CA VAL A 61 -10.11 2.23 9.20
C VAL A 61 -9.65 2.38 10.64
N GLU A 62 -10.28 3.28 11.41
CA GLU A 62 -9.99 3.48 12.83
C GLU A 62 -10.34 2.25 13.66
N ASN A 63 -11.54 1.69 13.46
CA ASN A 63 -11.99 0.49 14.18
C ASN A 63 -11.10 -0.75 13.89
N ALA A 64 -10.58 -0.84 12.67
CA ALA A 64 -9.66 -1.90 12.26
C ALA A 64 -8.20 -1.65 12.70
N LYS A 65 -7.93 -0.51 13.37
CA LYS A 65 -6.60 -0.14 13.86
C LYS A 65 -5.52 -0.16 12.77
N VAL A 66 -5.86 0.34 11.58
CA VAL A 66 -4.95 0.31 10.43
C VAL A 66 -3.66 1.09 10.71
N THR A 67 -3.76 2.22 11.43
CA THR A 67 -2.60 3.05 11.80
C THR A 67 -1.64 2.27 12.69
N GLU A 68 -2.14 1.62 13.73
CA GLU A 68 -1.33 0.81 14.64
C GLU A 68 -0.68 -0.38 13.93
N ARG A 69 -1.42 -1.01 13.00
CA ARG A 69 -0.88 -2.12 12.17
C ARG A 69 0.21 -1.62 11.24
N ARG A 70 0.04 -0.46 10.61
CA ARG A 70 1.07 0.18 9.79
C ARG A 70 2.33 0.46 10.62
N ASP A 71 2.18 1.07 11.79
CA ASP A 71 3.30 1.43 12.63
C ASP A 71 4.04 0.18 13.14
N ALA A 72 3.30 -0.87 13.48
CA ALA A 72 3.88 -2.18 13.82
C ALA A 72 4.65 -2.80 12.63
N MET A 73 4.15 -2.66 11.39
CA MET A 73 4.85 -3.11 10.19
C MET A 73 6.18 -2.37 10.01
N PHE A 74 6.19 -1.05 10.17
CA PHE A 74 7.43 -0.26 10.07
C PHE A 74 8.42 -0.57 11.19
N ALA A 75 7.94 -0.98 12.36
CA ALA A 75 8.76 -1.39 13.50
C ALA A 75 9.28 -2.84 13.39
N GLY A 76 8.96 -3.58 12.31
CA GLY A 76 9.41 -4.96 12.12
C GLY A 76 8.64 -6.00 12.94
N ALA A 77 7.48 -5.66 13.47
CA ALA A 77 6.64 -6.62 14.19
C ALA A 77 6.10 -7.73 13.27
N PRO A 78 5.87 -8.96 13.79
CA PRO A 78 5.39 -10.10 13.01
C PRO A 78 3.89 -9.98 12.70
N ILE A 79 3.49 -8.98 11.89
CA ILE A 79 2.09 -8.68 11.54
C ILE A 79 1.48 -9.63 10.50
N ASN A 80 2.28 -10.42 9.82
CA ASN A 80 1.78 -11.49 8.94
C ASN A 80 1.41 -12.69 9.80
N GLU A 81 0.17 -12.72 10.26
CA GLU A 81 -0.33 -13.72 11.20
C GLU A 81 -0.40 -15.13 10.60
N THR A 82 -0.57 -15.24 9.28
CA THR A 82 -0.67 -16.55 8.60
C THR A 82 0.69 -17.25 8.50
N GLU A 83 1.76 -16.51 8.42
CA GLU A 83 3.13 -17.03 8.29
C GLU A 83 3.98 -16.76 9.54
N GLY A 84 3.46 -16.03 10.53
CA GLY A 84 4.13 -15.73 11.79
C GLY A 84 5.40 -14.88 11.63
N ARG A 85 5.45 -14.00 10.63
CA ARG A 85 6.65 -13.21 10.31
C ARG A 85 6.39 -11.73 10.10
N ALA A 86 7.46 -10.95 10.15
CA ALA A 86 7.44 -9.53 9.79
C ALA A 86 7.23 -9.33 8.28
N VAL A 87 6.69 -8.16 7.91
CA VAL A 87 6.55 -7.68 6.52
C VAL A 87 7.60 -6.61 6.27
N LEU A 88 8.65 -6.94 5.50
CA LEU A 88 9.87 -6.14 5.41
C LEU A 88 10.02 -5.33 4.12
N HIS A 89 8.94 -5.09 3.39
CA HIS A 89 8.96 -4.25 2.18
C HIS A 89 9.49 -2.84 2.46
N THR A 90 9.24 -2.31 3.65
CA THR A 90 9.73 -1.02 4.12
C THR A 90 11.23 -1.06 4.41
N ALA A 91 11.74 -2.14 5.00
CA ALA A 91 13.16 -2.32 5.26
C ALA A 91 13.98 -2.36 3.96
N LEU A 92 13.48 -3.03 2.91
CA LEU A 92 14.13 -3.08 1.60
C LEU A 92 14.28 -1.69 0.93
N ARG A 93 13.51 -0.70 1.37
CA ARG A 93 13.52 0.68 0.83
C ARG A 93 14.12 1.70 1.80
N ASN A 94 14.50 1.26 2.99
CA ASN A 94 15.05 2.11 4.06
C ASN A 94 16.58 2.20 3.95
N LEU A 95 17.12 2.60 2.80
CA LEU A 95 18.56 2.56 2.52
C LEU A 95 19.37 3.55 3.34
N ASP A 96 18.78 4.71 3.64
CA ASP A 96 19.40 5.82 4.37
C ASP A 96 18.83 5.99 5.80
N GLY A 97 17.90 5.12 6.19
CA GLY A 97 17.26 5.17 7.50
C GLY A 97 18.00 4.41 8.60
N GLY A 98 17.41 4.44 9.78
CA GLY A 98 17.90 3.71 10.94
C GLY A 98 17.66 2.20 10.87
N PRO A 99 18.03 1.48 11.94
CA PRO A 99 17.85 0.03 12.03
C PRO A 99 16.37 -0.36 11.96
N VAL A 100 16.11 -1.55 11.43
CA VAL A 100 14.81 -2.23 11.51
C VAL A 100 15.03 -3.55 12.23
N GLU A 101 14.50 -3.63 13.44
CA GLU A 101 14.71 -4.80 14.30
C GLU A 101 13.60 -5.85 14.07
N VAL A 102 14.03 -7.08 13.80
CA VAL A 102 13.16 -8.25 13.71
C VAL A 102 13.70 -9.32 14.65
N ALA A 103 12.91 -9.71 15.63
CA ALA A 103 13.30 -10.67 16.66
C ALA A 103 14.62 -10.30 17.40
N GLY A 104 14.89 -9.01 17.55
CA GLY A 104 16.09 -8.48 18.22
C GLY A 104 17.34 -8.36 17.33
N GLU A 105 17.21 -8.61 16.03
CA GLU A 105 18.30 -8.44 15.07
C GLU A 105 17.98 -7.32 14.07
N ASP A 106 18.97 -6.44 13.82
CA ASP A 106 18.86 -5.43 12.75
C ASP A 106 19.02 -6.09 11.37
N VAL A 107 17.97 -6.02 10.55
CA VAL A 107 17.96 -6.60 9.20
C VAL A 107 18.59 -5.70 8.12
N ILE A 108 18.85 -4.45 8.41
CA ILE A 108 19.39 -3.48 7.43
C ILE A 108 20.78 -3.86 6.90
N PRO A 109 21.72 -4.36 7.72
CA PRO A 109 23.00 -4.86 7.19
C PRO A 109 22.86 -5.93 6.13
N GLN A 110 21.96 -6.90 6.32
CA GLN A 110 21.69 -7.96 5.35
C GLN A 110 21.07 -7.40 4.04
N VAL A 111 20.16 -6.43 4.15
CA VAL A 111 19.59 -5.73 2.99
C VAL A 111 20.68 -5.04 2.18
N ARG A 112 21.57 -4.30 2.84
CA ARG A 112 22.67 -3.58 2.19
C ARG A 112 23.66 -4.53 1.51
N ASP A 113 24.03 -5.62 2.17
CA ASP A 113 24.90 -6.64 1.58
C ASP A 113 24.29 -7.26 0.31
N THR A 114 23.02 -7.64 0.38
CA THR A 114 22.29 -8.18 -0.76
C THR A 114 22.25 -7.20 -1.93
N LEU A 115 21.95 -5.92 -1.66
CA LEU A 115 21.94 -4.87 -2.69
C LEU A 115 23.35 -4.64 -3.29
N ALA A 116 24.41 -4.70 -2.49
CA ALA A 116 25.78 -4.59 -2.97
C ALA A 116 26.13 -5.75 -3.92
N ARG A 117 25.74 -6.97 -3.54
CA ARG A 117 25.92 -8.16 -4.42
C ARG A 117 25.13 -8.05 -5.72
N MET A 118 23.89 -7.61 -5.66
CA MET A 118 23.06 -7.37 -6.85
C MET A 118 23.71 -6.32 -7.78
N ARG A 119 24.22 -5.23 -7.23
CA ARG A 119 24.91 -4.18 -7.99
C ARG A 119 26.17 -4.74 -8.67
N SER A 120 27.01 -5.44 -7.92
CA SER A 120 28.21 -6.07 -8.47
C SER A 120 27.89 -7.05 -9.62
N PHE A 121 26.84 -7.85 -9.45
CA PHE A 121 26.38 -8.75 -10.52
C PHE A 121 25.88 -7.98 -11.75
N ALA A 122 25.07 -6.95 -11.55
CA ALA A 122 24.58 -6.11 -12.65
C ALA A 122 25.73 -5.42 -13.42
N ASP A 123 26.76 -4.98 -12.71
CA ASP A 123 27.94 -4.37 -13.35
C ASP A 123 28.76 -5.40 -14.14
N GLN A 124 28.89 -6.64 -13.66
CA GLN A 124 29.51 -7.72 -14.41
C GLN A 124 28.73 -8.03 -15.70
N VAL A 125 27.40 -8.12 -15.63
CA VAL A 125 26.54 -8.34 -16.82
C VAL A 125 26.70 -7.20 -17.83
N ARG A 126 26.67 -5.95 -17.38
CA ARG A 126 26.82 -4.77 -18.24
C ARG A 126 28.20 -4.63 -18.87
N GLY A 127 29.24 -5.10 -18.17
CA GLY A 127 30.64 -5.11 -18.67
C GLY A 127 31.01 -6.31 -19.50
N GLY A 128 30.13 -7.32 -19.63
CA GLY A 128 30.36 -8.54 -20.40
C GLY A 128 29.77 -8.50 -21.81
N ASP A 129 29.76 -9.66 -22.44
CA ASP A 129 29.28 -9.83 -23.82
C ASP A 129 27.75 -10.09 -23.90
N ILE A 130 27.03 -9.96 -22.80
CA ILE A 130 25.58 -10.16 -22.74
C ILE A 130 24.88 -8.93 -23.35
N THR A 131 24.19 -9.14 -24.47
CA THR A 131 23.46 -8.08 -25.20
C THR A 131 21.97 -8.07 -24.89
N ASP A 132 21.43 -9.20 -24.50
CA ASP A 132 20.00 -9.37 -24.31
C ASP A 132 19.70 -10.02 -22.96
N VAL A 133 18.67 -9.48 -22.25
CA VAL A 133 18.13 -10.05 -21.01
C VAL A 133 16.66 -10.34 -21.24
N VAL A 134 16.26 -11.60 -21.09
CA VAL A 134 14.86 -12.01 -21.23
C VAL A 134 14.30 -12.32 -19.86
N ASN A 135 13.27 -11.60 -19.47
CA ASN A 135 12.49 -11.89 -18.25
C ASN A 135 11.28 -12.75 -18.61
N ILE A 136 11.19 -13.94 -18.02
CA ILE A 136 10.07 -14.85 -18.22
C ILE A 136 9.32 -15.01 -16.91
N GLY A 137 8.05 -14.65 -16.92
CA GLY A 137 7.17 -14.76 -15.75
C GLY A 137 5.73 -15.06 -16.18
N ILE A 138 4.93 -15.53 -15.23
CA ILE A 138 3.51 -15.86 -15.48
C ILE A 138 2.61 -14.63 -15.30
N GLY A 139 3.17 -13.52 -14.82
CA GLY A 139 2.40 -12.35 -14.42
C GLY A 139 1.72 -12.55 -13.06
N GLY A 140 1.44 -11.45 -12.39
CA GLY A 140 0.97 -11.44 -11.01
C GLY A 140 2.03 -10.88 -10.06
N SER A 141 1.66 -10.59 -8.84
CA SER A 141 2.50 -9.90 -7.86
C SER A 141 3.68 -10.72 -7.34
N ASP A 142 3.74 -12.00 -7.66
CA ASP A 142 4.70 -12.95 -7.10
C ASP A 142 5.75 -13.44 -8.08
N LEU A 143 5.53 -13.24 -9.37
CA LEU A 143 6.33 -13.87 -10.42
C LEU A 143 6.63 -12.86 -11.55
N GLY A 144 7.76 -12.22 -11.49
CA GLY A 144 8.22 -11.35 -12.55
C GLY A 144 9.25 -10.35 -12.13
#